data_596b4113853ea1f0d0a71149ce89c018
#
_entry.id   596b4113853ea1f0d0a71149ce89c018
#
_cell.length_a   1.000
_cell.length_b   1.000
_cell.length_c   1.000
_cell.angle_alpha   90.00
_cell.angle_beta   90.00
_cell.angle_gamma   90.00
#
_symmetry.space_group_name_H-M   'P 1'
#
loop_
_entity.id
_entity.type
_entity.pdbx_description
1 polymer ?
#
loop_
_entity_poly.entity_id
_entity_poly.type
_entity_poly.pdbx_seq_one_letter_code
_entity_poly.pdbx_strand_id
1 'polypeptide(L)'
;MSPRRALLLAGCSLGVLRAGAAERRKDPVEGRFEKLGDFAVDKLPLQDAIRIVHGNGKRSIAVFSDPNCGHCKRIDRDLKAIGNVTVYIFPYPVLGDDSARKARDLWCGKDSAKRWEDWMQADVAPAPATGACDTGALQRNAALGRKLEIKGTPALIFSDGTFVPGAIPAAWIEQLLAAAERR
;
A
#
# COMPACT_ATOMS: atom_id res chain seq x y z
N MET A 1 66.37 50.77 30.22
CA MET A 1 65.69 49.55 30.70
C MET A 1 64.33 49.54 30.06
N SER A 2 64.07 48.66 29.07
CA SER A 2 62.84 48.61 28.29
C SER A 2 62.26 47.20 28.38
N PRO A 3 60.98 47.00 28.77
CA PRO A 3 60.39 45.67 28.76
C PRO A 3 59.79 45.35 27.40
N ARG A 4 60.16 44.19 26.89
CA ARG A 4 59.66 43.59 25.66
C ARG A 4 58.20 43.13 25.86
N ARG A 5 57.29 43.62 25.03
CA ARG A 5 55.91 43.08 24.90
C ARG A 5 55.92 41.82 24.06
N ALA A 6 55.51 40.73 24.66
CA ALA A 6 55.22 39.49 23.93
C ALA A 6 53.84 39.57 23.28
N LEU A 7 53.81 39.35 21.96
CA LEU A 7 52.57 39.25 21.17
C LEU A 7 52.09 37.82 21.20
N LEU A 8 50.96 37.56 21.85
CA LEU A 8 50.27 36.27 21.80
C LEU A 8 49.40 36.19 20.53
N LEU A 9 49.79 35.36 19.60
CA LEU A 9 49.01 35.02 18.44
C LEU A 9 47.93 33.98 18.85
N ALA A 10 46.68 34.37 18.89
CA ALA A 10 45.54 33.48 19.08
C ALA A 10 45.25 32.76 17.76
N GLY A 11 45.56 31.49 17.70
CA GLY A 11 45.21 30.61 16.57
C GLY A 11 43.73 30.29 16.57
N CYS A 12 43.03 30.82 15.60
CA CYS A 12 41.62 30.51 15.35
C CYS A 12 41.52 29.16 14.60
N SER A 13 41.31 28.06 15.33
CA SER A 13 41.06 26.75 14.71
C SER A 13 39.63 26.74 14.13
N LEU A 14 39.51 26.87 12.82
CA LEU A 14 38.26 26.59 12.10
C LEU A 14 37.95 25.09 12.21
N GLY A 15 37.03 24.76 13.12
CA GLY A 15 36.41 23.44 13.20
C GLY A 15 35.60 23.18 11.95
N VAL A 16 36.08 22.34 11.06
CA VAL A 16 35.32 21.81 9.91
C VAL A 16 34.23 20.90 10.48
N LEU A 17 33.00 21.43 10.56
CA LEU A 17 31.79 20.63 10.80
C LEU A 17 31.64 19.65 9.60
N ARG A 18 32.17 18.43 9.75
CA ARG A 18 31.80 17.33 8.90
C ARG A 18 30.30 17.08 9.10
N ALA A 19 29.49 17.52 8.15
CA ALA A 19 28.14 17.04 7.99
C ALA A 19 28.22 15.52 7.76
N GLY A 20 28.04 14.76 8.84
CA GLY A 20 27.90 13.32 8.76
C GLY A 20 26.69 13.04 7.88
N ALA A 21 26.91 12.47 6.69
CA ALA A 21 25.84 11.87 5.92
C ALA A 21 25.16 10.87 6.85
N ALA A 22 23.92 11.17 7.25
CA ALA A 22 23.12 10.26 8.05
C ALA A 22 22.99 8.97 7.24
N GLU A 23 23.74 7.96 7.65
CA GLU A 23 23.72 6.62 7.07
C GLU A 23 22.25 6.16 7.18
N ARG A 24 21.58 6.11 6.05
CA ARG A 24 20.15 5.75 5.95
C ARG A 24 20.06 4.32 6.47
N ARG A 25 19.63 4.17 7.73
CA ARG A 25 19.32 2.85 8.30
C ARG A 25 18.30 2.23 7.37
N LYS A 26 18.65 1.13 6.71
CA LYS A 26 17.69 0.32 5.96
C LYS A 26 16.62 -0.10 6.94
N ASP A 27 15.38 0.29 6.69
CA ASP A 27 14.26 -0.17 7.49
C ASP A 27 14.29 -1.70 7.53
N PRO A 28 14.09 -2.33 8.70
CA PRO A 28 14.20 -3.78 8.85
C PRO A 28 13.23 -4.56 7.95
N VAL A 29 12.26 -3.88 7.34
CA VAL A 29 11.27 -4.42 6.40
C VAL A 29 11.73 -4.27 4.95
N GLU A 30 12.57 -3.25 4.64
CA GLU A 30 13.16 -3.10 3.30
C GLU A 30 14.07 -4.30 2.98
N GLY A 31 13.76 -4.98 1.89
CA GLY A 31 14.51 -6.16 1.43
C GLY A 31 14.00 -7.51 1.94
N ARG A 32 12.94 -7.54 2.75
CA ARG A 32 12.26 -8.80 3.11
C ARG A 32 11.34 -9.31 2.01
N PHE A 33 10.90 -8.43 1.13
CA PHE A 33 9.95 -8.72 0.07
C PHE A 33 10.56 -8.46 -1.29
N GLU A 34 10.19 -9.28 -2.25
CA GLU A 34 10.61 -9.11 -3.63
C GLU A 34 9.98 -7.86 -4.26
N LYS A 35 10.57 -7.40 -5.36
CA LYS A 35 10.02 -6.34 -6.19
C LYS A 35 9.57 -6.93 -7.52
N LEU A 36 8.31 -6.72 -7.83
CA LEU A 36 7.75 -7.03 -9.13
C LEU A 36 8.05 -5.84 -10.07
N GLY A 37 9.24 -5.80 -10.67
CA GLY A 37 9.77 -4.64 -11.39
C GLY A 37 8.80 -3.94 -12.35
N ASP A 38 8.05 -4.72 -13.13
CA ASP A 38 7.09 -4.19 -14.12
C ASP A 38 5.66 -4.02 -13.56
N PHE A 39 5.44 -4.25 -12.26
CA PHE A 39 4.12 -4.24 -11.64
C PHE A 39 4.02 -3.29 -10.44
N ALA A 40 4.66 -2.14 -10.50
CA ALA A 40 4.35 -1.04 -9.60
C ALA A 40 2.89 -0.59 -9.77
N VAL A 41 2.31 0.05 -8.76
CA VAL A 41 0.88 0.40 -8.75
C VAL A 41 0.46 1.14 -10.02
N ASP A 42 1.28 2.05 -10.53
CA ASP A 42 1.01 2.85 -11.74
C ASP A 42 1.02 2.03 -13.04
N LYS A 43 1.54 0.81 -13.01
CA LYS A 43 1.57 -0.14 -14.15
C LYS A 43 0.40 -1.13 -14.13
N LEU A 44 -0.38 -1.13 -13.06
CA LEU A 44 -1.55 -1.99 -12.96
C LEU A 44 -2.75 -1.39 -13.71
N PRO A 45 -3.72 -2.19 -14.15
CA PRO A 45 -4.95 -1.72 -14.79
C PRO A 45 -5.89 -1.10 -13.75
N LEU A 46 -5.61 0.12 -13.27
CA LEU A 46 -6.31 0.77 -12.16
C LEU A 46 -7.80 0.99 -12.43
N GLN A 47 -8.24 0.99 -13.69
CA GLN A 47 -9.65 1.04 -14.08
C GLN A 47 -10.42 -0.23 -13.66
N ASP A 48 -9.74 -1.33 -13.38
CA ASP A 48 -10.31 -2.58 -12.92
C ASP A 48 -10.31 -2.71 -11.38
N ALA A 49 -9.88 -1.65 -10.68
CA ALA A 49 -9.84 -1.61 -9.23
C ALA A 49 -10.96 -0.72 -8.65
N ILE A 50 -11.40 -1.06 -7.45
CA ILE A 50 -12.19 -0.16 -6.60
C ILE A 50 -11.20 0.80 -5.94
N ARG A 51 -11.34 2.10 -6.20
CA ARG A 51 -10.45 3.13 -5.64
C ARG A 51 -11.03 3.70 -4.36
N ILE A 52 -10.28 3.62 -3.26
CA ILE A 52 -10.62 4.18 -1.95
C ILE A 52 -9.52 5.16 -1.54
N VAL A 53 -9.91 6.33 -1.02
CA VAL A 53 -8.96 7.36 -0.60
C VAL A 53 -9.10 7.63 0.89
N HIS A 54 -8.02 7.41 1.62
CA HIS A 54 -7.92 7.75 3.04
C HIS A 54 -7.05 9.00 3.24
N GLY A 55 -7.59 10.01 3.94
CA GLY A 55 -6.92 11.28 4.17
C GLY A 55 -6.61 12.01 2.86
N ASN A 56 -5.38 12.47 2.67
CA ASN A 56 -4.96 13.19 1.44
C ASN A 56 -4.68 12.26 0.24
N GLY A 57 -4.65 10.95 0.45
CA GLY A 57 -4.45 9.95 -0.60
C GLY A 57 -3.10 10.01 -1.32
N LYS A 58 -2.09 10.66 -0.74
CA LYS A 58 -0.82 10.94 -1.41
C LYS A 58 -0.02 9.69 -1.77
N ARG A 59 -0.03 8.70 -0.89
CA ARG A 59 0.62 7.39 -1.13
C ARG A 59 -0.32 6.47 -1.88
N SER A 60 0.19 5.43 -2.51
CA SER A 60 -0.64 4.47 -3.21
C SER A 60 -0.23 3.02 -2.96
N ILE A 61 -1.23 2.15 -2.92
CA ILE A 61 -1.07 0.72 -2.75
C ILE A 61 -2.16 -0.01 -3.53
N ALA A 62 -1.82 -1.13 -4.15
CA ALA A 62 -2.79 -2.06 -4.72
C ALA A 62 -2.94 -3.27 -3.80
N VAL A 63 -4.18 -3.73 -3.63
CA VAL A 63 -4.52 -4.85 -2.76
C VAL A 63 -5.41 -5.83 -3.52
N PHE A 64 -4.92 -7.04 -3.77
CA PHE A 64 -5.76 -8.15 -4.21
C PHE A 64 -6.48 -8.71 -3.00
N SER A 65 -7.79 -8.62 -3.00
CA SER A 65 -8.60 -8.82 -1.80
C SER A 65 -9.84 -9.66 -2.08
N ASP A 66 -10.09 -10.64 -1.21
CA ASP A 66 -11.32 -11.44 -1.21
C ASP A 66 -12.30 -10.89 -0.17
N PRO A 67 -13.56 -10.64 -0.52
CA PRO A 67 -14.52 -10.04 0.40
C PRO A 67 -14.83 -10.90 1.63
N ASN A 68 -14.59 -12.21 1.59
CA ASN A 68 -14.81 -13.10 2.75
C ASN A 68 -13.52 -13.39 3.54
N CYS A 69 -12.39 -12.81 3.13
CA CYS A 69 -11.11 -13.04 3.79
C CYS A 69 -10.98 -12.18 5.06
N GLY A 70 -10.90 -12.80 6.23
CA GLY A 70 -10.72 -12.10 7.51
C GLY A 70 -9.41 -11.31 7.59
N HIS A 71 -8.33 -11.80 6.98
CA HIS A 71 -7.06 -11.06 6.88
C HIS A 71 -7.19 -9.84 5.98
N CYS A 72 -7.99 -9.92 4.91
CA CYS A 72 -8.27 -8.76 4.05
C CYS A 72 -9.03 -7.68 4.81
N LYS A 73 -10.06 -8.06 5.59
CA LYS A 73 -10.79 -7.12 6.46
C LYS A 73 -9.87 -6.42 7.46
N ARG A 74 -8.87 -7.11 8.00
CA ARG A 74 -7.87 -6.50 8.88
C ARG A 74 -7.01 -5.49 8.13
N ILE A 75 -6.46 -5.84 6.97
CA ILE A 75 -5.65 -4.93 6.15
C ILE A 75 -6.44 -3.69 5.74
N ASP A 76 -7.71 -3.83 5.42
CA ASP A 76 -8.60 -2.71 5.07
C ASP A 76 -8.73 -1.72 6.23
N ARG A 77 -8.96 -2.22 7.45
CA ARG A 77 -8.98 -1.40 8.67
C ARG A 77 -7.64 -0.75 8.98
N ASP A 78 -6.54 -1.50 8.82
CA ASP A 78 -5.18 -1.00 9.04
C ASP A 78 -4.84 0.15 8.08
N LEU A 79 -5.17 0.03 6.78
CA LEU A 79 -4.95 1.06 5.77
C LEU A 79 -5.79 2.32 6.04
N LYS A 80 -7.02 2.16 6.51
CA LYS A 80 -7.86 3.31 6.94
C LYS A 80 -7.25 4.03 8.13
N ALA A 81 -6.78 3.29 9.13
CA ALA A 81 -6.14 3.87 10.32
C ALA A 81 -4.81 4.56 10.00
N ILE A 82 -4.01 3.99 9.10
CA ILE A 82 -2.77 4.59 8.58
C ILE A 82 -3.06 5.93 7.91
N GLY A 83 -4.11 6.00 7.08
CA GLY A 83 -4.50 7.21 6.37
C GLY A 83 -3.49 7.66 5.31
N ASN A 84 -3.77 8.81 4.67
CA ASN A 84 -2.91 9.42 3.64
C ASN A 84 -2.49 8.42 2.54
N VAL A 85 -3.41 7.54 2.14
CA VAL A 85 -3.18 6.49 1.15
C VAL A 85 -4.37 6.35 0.21
N THR A 86 -4.11 6.23 -1.08
CA THR A 86 -5.05 5.76 -2.09
C THR A 86 -4.88 4.25 -2.23
N VAL A 87 -5.94 3.51 -1.93
CA VAL A 87 -5.97 2.05 -2.01
C VAL A 87 -6.71 1.66 -3.28
N TYR A 88 -6.06 0.87 -4.13
CA TYR A 88 -6.65 0.26 -5.30
C TYR A 88 -6.96 -1.19 -5.00
N ILE A 89 -8.22 -1.48 -4.70
CA ILE A 89 -8.68 -2.83 -4.41
C ILE A 89 -8.96 -3.56 -5.73
N PHE A 90 -8.25 -4.65 -5.96
CA PHE A 90 -8.53 -5.61 -7.03
C PHE A 90 -9.34 -6.75 -6.42
N PRO A 91 -10.68 -6.81 -6.59
CA PRO A 91 -11.47 -7.91 -6.08
C PRO A 91 -10.95 -9.24 -6.68
N TYR A 92 -10.53 -10.14 -5.79
CA TYR A 92 -9.91 -11.42 -6.14
C TYR A 92 -10.55 -12.54 -5.32
N PRO A 93 -11.78 -12.96 -5.69
CA PRO A 93 -12.55 -13.94 -4.93
C PRO A 93 -12.02 -15.35 -5.14
N VAL A 94 -11.22 -15.84 -4.21
CA VAL A 94 -10.58 -17.16 -4.23
C VAL A 94 -11.14 -18.13 -3.18
N LEU A 95 -12.03 -17.68 -2.31
CA LEU A 95 -12.60 -18.47 -1.22
C LEU A 95 -13.95 -19.10 -1.57
N GLY A 96 -14.24 -19.25 -2.85
CA GLY A 96 -15.43 -19.97 -3.35
C GLY A 96 -16.56 -19.07 -3.82
N ASP A 97 -17.71 -19.70 -4.10
CA ASP A 97 -18.84 -19.08 -4.80
C ASP A 97 -19.44 -17.89 -4.07
N ASP A 98 -19.48 -17.94 -2.74
CA ASP A 98 -19.99 -16.82 -1.95
C ASP A 98 -19.10 -15.58 -2.09
N SER A 99 -17.79 -15.75 -2.11
CA SER A 99 -16.84 -14.67 -2.40
C SER A 99 -17.06 -14.09 -3.80
N ALA A 100 -17.29 -14.94 -4.78
CA ALA A 100 -17.54 -14.51 -6.16
C ALA A 100 -18.85 -13.70 -6.26
N ARG A 101 -19.94 -14.16 -5.61
CA ARG A 101 -21.20 -13.42 -5.55
C ARG A 101 -21.01 -12.05 -4.87
N LYS A 102 -20.38 -12.02 -3.70
CA LYS A 102 -20.12 -10.77 -2.98
C LYS A 102 -19.24 -9.80 -3.77
N ALA A 103 -18.18 -10.29 -4.40
CA ALA A 103 -17.33 -9.45 -5.25
C ALA A 103 -18.14 -8.81 -6.37
N ARG A 104 -19.05 -9.56 -7.02
CA ARG A 104 -19.97 -9.03 -8.02
C ARG A 104 -20.91 -7.99 -7.42
N ASP A 105 -21.55 -8.27 -6.28
CA ASP A 105 -22.49 -7.37 -5.65
C ASP A 105 -21.83 -6.06 -5.19
N LEU A 106 -20.61 -6.13 -4.70
CA LEU A 106 -19.81 -4.96 -4.33
C LEU A 106 -19.40 -4.13 -5.56
N TRP A 107 -18.90 -4.80 -6.61
CA TRP A 107 -18.47 -4.16 -7.85
C TRP A 107 -19.63 -3.46 -8.58
N CYS A 108 -20.75 -4.15 -8.74
CA CYS A 108 -21.90 -3.70 -9.50
C CYS A 108 -22.78 -2.66 -8.79
N GLY A 109 -22.49 -2.36 -7.54
CA GLY A 109 -23.24 -1.37 -6.78
C GLY A 109 -22.94 0.06 -7.22
N LYS A 110 -23.89 0.98 -7.00
CA LYS A 110 -23.80 2.37 -7.42
C LYS A 110 -22.59 3.13 -6.86
N ASP A 111 -22.10 2.73 -5.70
CA ASP A 111 -20.89 3.28 -5.05
C ASP A 111 -20.07 2.10 -4.53
N SER A 112 -19.28 1.53 -5.42
CA SER A 112 -18.50 0.33 -5.11
C SER A 112 -17.49 0.57 -3.99
N ALA A 113 -16.91 1.77 -3.90
CA ALA A 113 -15.96 2.13 -2.84
C ALA A 113 -16.63 2.11 -1.47
N LYS A 114 -17.77 2.82 -1.33
CA LYS A 114 -18.52 2.83 -0.07
C LYS A 114 -19.01 1.43 0.30
N ARG A 115 -19.55 0.68 -0.65
CA ARG A 115 -20.06 -0.69 -0.41
C ARG A 115 -18.95 -1.63 0.04
N TRP A 116 -17.75 -1.48 -0.55
CA TRP A 116 -16.57 -2.23 -0.13
C TRP A 116 -16.20 -1.90 1.31
N GLU A 117 -16.11 -0.62 1.66
CA GLU A 117 -15.80 -0.19 3.03
C GLU A 117 -16.87 -0.65 4.04
N ASP A 118 -18.15 -0.50 3.72
CA ASP A 118 -19.26 -0.95 4.58
C ASP A 118 -19.16 -2.45 4.89
N TRP A 119 -18.83 -3.27 3.86
CA TRP A 119 -18.67 -4.70 4.06
C TRP A 119 -17.38 -5.06 4.81
N MET A 120 -16.24 -4.52 4.38
CA MET A 120 -14.94 -4.92 4.92
C MET A 120 -14.70 -4.41 6.34
N GLN A 121 -15.30 -3.28 6.71
CA GLN A 121 -15.05 -2.61 7.98
C GLN A 121 -16.19 -2.77 8.99
N ALA A 122 -17.43 -2.86 8.54
CA ALA A 122 -18.62 -2.86 9.38
C ALA A 122 -19.53 -4.09 9.20
N ASP A 123 -19.11 -5.07 8.36
CA ASP A 123 -19.88 -6.27 8.06
C ASP A 123 -21.31 -6.00 7.51
N VAL A 124 -21.52 -4.82 6.90
CA VAL A 124 -22.79 -4.49 6.24
C VAL A 124 -22.85 -5.23 4.91
N ALA A 125 -23.70 -6.24 4.84
CA ALA A 125 -23.82 -7.09 3.65
C ALA A 125 -24.22 -6.27 2.42
N PRO A 126 -23.55 -6.45 1.26
CA PRO A 126 -23.96 -5.76 0.05
C PRO A 126 -25.33 -6.25 -0.42
N ALA A 127 -26.18 -5.32 -0.84
CA ALA A 127 -27.40 -5.70 -1.52
C ALA A 127 -27.07 -6.41 -2.84
N PRO A 128 -27.84 -7.45 -3.22
CA PRO A 128 -27.63 -8.14 -4.48
C PRO A 128 -27.63 -7.17 -5.67
N ALA A 129 -26.70 -7.36 -6.58
CA ALA A 129 -26.67 -6.57 -7.81
C ALA A 129 -27.86 -6.93 -8.69
N THR A 130 -28.67 -5.93 -9.01
CA THR A 130 -29.82 -6.07 -9.90
C THR A 130 -29.50 -5.54 -11.29
N GLY A 131 -29.93 -6.29 -12.32
CA GLY A 131 -29.76 -5.89 -13.71
C GLY A 131 -28.41 -6.28 -14.33
N ALA A 132 -28.17 -5.78 -15.55
CA ALA A 132 -26.94 -6.00 -16.27
C ALA A 132 -25.80 -5.17 -15.66
N CYS A 133 -24.67 -5.83 -15.42
CA CYS A 133 -23.45 -5.21 -14.92
C CYS A 133 -22.26 -5.81 -15.63
N ASP A 134 -21.35 -4.97 -16.09
CA ASP A 134 -20.09 -5.45 -16.65
C ASP A 134 -19.16 -5.94 -15.52
N THR A 135 -19.00 -7.25 -15.44
CA THR A 135 -18.08 -7.92 -14.53
C THR A 135 -16.75 -8.28 -15.17
N GLY A 136 -16.46 -7.77 -16.36
CA GLY A 136 -15.21 -8.06 -17.09
C GLY A 136 -13.96 -7.69 -16.28
N ALA A 137 -14.04 -6.64 -15.47
CA ALA A 137 -12.97 -6.26 -14.54
C ALA A 137 -12.62 -7.38 -13.55
N LEU A 138 -13.63 -8.06 -12.98
CA LEU A 138 -13.39 -9.17 -12.03
C LEU A 138 -12.68 -10.34 -12.71
N GLN A 139 -13.00 -10.61 -13.96
CA GLN A 139 -12.34 -11.65 -14.74
C GLN A 139 -10.88 -11.27 -15.07
N ARG A 140 -10.64 -10.00 -15.45
CA ARG A 140 -9.29 -9.48 -15.68
C ARG A 140 -8.46 -9.49 -14.39
N ASN A 141 -9.04 -9.15 -13.25
CA ASN A 141 -8.37 -9.24 -11.94
C ASN A 141 -7.97 -10.67 -11.60
N ALA A 142 -8.84 -11.64 -11.86
CA ALA A 142 -8.52 -13.05 -11.69
C ALA A 142 -7.38 -13.50 -12.61
N ALA A 143 -7.36 -13.04 -13.86
CA ALA A 143 -6.28 -13.34 -14.80
C ALA A 143 -4.95 -12.68 -14.37
N LEU A 144 -5.00 -11.42 -13.94
CA LEU A 144 -3.85 -10.69 -13.44
C LEU A 144 -3.28 -11.34 -12.18
N GLY A 145 -4.12 -11.73 -11.22
CA GLY A 145 -3.67 -12.42 -10.00
C GLY A 145 -2.95 -13.73 -10.32
N ARG A 146 -3.45 -14.51 -11.30
CA ARG A 146 -2.74 -15.72 -11.77
C ARG A 146 -1.40 -15.37 -12.43
N LYS A 147 -1.35 -14.33 -13.28
CA LYS A 147 -0.12 -13.86 -13.93
C LYS A 147 0.94 -13.42 -12.91
N LEU A 148 0.52 -12.80 -11.82
CA LEU A 148 1.38 -12.37 -10.71
C LEU A 148 1.65 -13.50 -9.70
N GLU A 149 1.20 -14.71 -10.00
CA GLU A 149 1.34 -15.88 -9.12
C GLU A 149 0.78 -15.69 -7.70
N ILE A 150 -0.24 -14.85 -7.54
CA ILE A 150 -0.89 -14.62 -6.24
C ILE A 150 -1.63 -15.90 -5.82
N LYS A 151 -1.13 -16.55 -4.77
CA LYS A 151 -1.65 -17.83 -4.27
C LYS A 151 -2.76 -17.67 -3.23
N GLY A 152 -2.97 -16.45 -2.70
CA GLY A 152 -3.98 -16.18 -1.68
C GLY A 152 -4.15 -14.70 -1.42
N THR A 153 -5.08 -14.37 -0.52
CA THR A 153 -5.43 -13.00 -0.17
C THR A 153 -5.20 -12.71 1.32
N PRO A 154 -4.86 -11.47 1.67
CA PRO A 154 -4.55 -10.36 0.78
C PRO A 154 -3.20 -10.53 0.09
N ALA A 155 -2.99 -9.86 -1.05
CA ALA A 155 -1.67 -9.61 -1.59
C ALA A 155 -1.52 -8.11 -1.87
N LEU A 156 -0.39 -7.53 -1.48
CA LEU A 156 -0.17 -6.09 -1.51
C LEU A 156 0.95 -5.75 -2.50
N ILE A 157 0.74 -4.72 -3.31
CA ILE A 157 1.75 -4.18 -4.22
C ILE A 157 1.89 -2.69 -3.92
N PHE A 158 3.09 -2.26 -3.58
CA PHE A 158 3.41 -0.87 -3.27
C PHE A 158 3.82 -0.09 -4.53
N SER A 159 3.83 1.25 -4.45
CA SER A 159 4.14 2.12 -5.59
C SER A 159 5.54 1.91 -6.16
N ASP A 160 6.45 1.34 -5.41
CA ASP A 160 7.81 1.00 -5.86
C ASP A 160 7.96 -0.45 -6.37
N GLY A 161 6.84 -1.17 -6.54
CA GLY A 161 6.80 -2.55 -6.99
C GLY A 161 7.06 -3.58 -5.88
N THR A 162 7.24 -3.18 -4.63
CA THR A 162 7.38 -4.14 -3.51
C THR A 162 6.11 -4.99 -3.40
N PHE A 163 6.26 -6.30 -3.44
CA PHE A 163 5.19 -7.29 -3.38
C PHE A 163 5.18 -8.03 -2.03
N VAL A 164 4.03 -8.08 -1.39
CA VAL A 164 3.83 -8.77 -0.12
C VAL A 164 2.73 -9.83 -0.28
N PRO A 165 3.07 -11.12 -0.32
CA PRO A 165 2.11 -12.21 -0.44
C PRO A 165 1.48 -12.55 0.91
N GLY A 166 0.50 -11.79 1.34
CA GLY A 166 -0.22 -12.02 2.59
C GLY A 166 -0.35 -10.79 3.47
N ALA A 167 -0.94 -11.00 4.64
CA ALA A 167 -1.18 -9.94 5.60
C ALA A 167 0.04 -9.72 6.51
N ILE A 168 0.45 -8.47 6.66
CA ILE A 168 1.55 -8.02 7.53
C ILE A 168 1.02 -7.06 8.61
N PRO A 169 1.78 -6.78 9.67
CA PRO A 169 1.43 -5.78 10.67
C PRO A 169 1.30 -4.37 10.08
N ALA A 170 0.38 -3.55 10.61
CA ALA A 170 0.16 -2.16 10.17
C ALA A 170 1.44 -1.32 10.19
N ALA A 171 2.31 -1.51 11.21
CA ALA A 171 3.60 -0.83 11.29
C ALA A 171 4.52 -1.14 10.09
N TRP A 172 4.44 -2.35 9.54
CA TRP A 172 5.22 -2.73 8.36
C TRP A 172 4.62 -2.15 7.09
N ILE A 173 3.28 -2.09 7.00
CA ILE A 173 2.59 -1.40 5.90
C ILE A 173 3.04 0.05 5.85
N GLU A 174 3.03 0.75 7.00
CA GLU A 174 3.46 2.15 7.09
C GLU A 174 4.93 2.33 6.66
N GLN A 175 5.84 1.47 7.12
CA GLN A 175 7.25 1.52 6.74
C GLN A 175 7.43 1.33 5.23
N LEU A 176 6.71 0.37 4.62
CA LEU A 176 6.79 0.11 3.18
C LEU A 176 6.18 1.26 2.35
N LEU A 177 5.06 1.84 2.80
CA LEU A 177 4.48 3.04 2.17
C LEU A 177 5.45 4.21 2.20
N ALA A 178 6.08 4.47 3.36
CA ALA A 178 7.06 5.53 3.51
C ALA A 178 8.35 5.26 2.68
N ALA A 179 8.77 4.01 2.57
CA ALA A 179 9.91 3.63 1.73
C ALA A 179 9.64 3.85 0.25
N ALA A 180 8.43 3.51 -0.20
CA ALA A 180 8.00 3.65 -1.60
C ALA A 180 7.84 5.12 -2.04
N GLU A 181 7.51 6.05 -1.12
CA GLU A 181 7.45 7.50 -1.40
C GLU A 181 8.83 8.13 -1.66
N ARG A 182 9.90 7.56 -1.12
CA ARG A 182 11.26 8.11 -1.21
C ARG A 182 11.97 7.82 -2.53
N ARG A 183 11.32 7.15 -3.44
CA ARG A 183 11.87 6.70 -4.74
C ARG A 183 11.19 7.38 -5.91
#